data_131775e28ef86099427fc91efa0f8527
#
_entry.id   131775e28ef86099427fc91efa0f8527
#
_cell.length_a   1.000
_cell.length_b   1.000
_cell.length_c   1.000
_cell.angle_alpha   90.00
_cell.angle_beta   90.00
_cell.angle_gamma   90.00
#
_symmetry.space_group_name_H-M   'P 1'
#
loop_
_entity.id
_entity.type
_entity.pdbx_description
1 polymer ?
#
loop_
_entity_poly.entity_id
_entity_poly.type
_entity_poly.pdbx_seq_one_letter_code
_entity_poly.pdbx_strand_id
1 'polypeptide(L)'
;MLTIHGRTYNQAFKGQAYWEPIYELKKHLSIPLIGNGDVRDYNDGLKRLGNLDGFMIGRAAIGNPWCFQDRRKYTSPTHFQRIEVALKHFYLFRSFKKEIVAVKEFRKYLGSYVNGFRNAKEWRNRLMQCQDENSFVQCMKEIQQLEPTLALAG
;
A
#
# COMPACT_ATOMS: atom_id res chain seq x y z
N MET A 1 23.85 -2.94 6.36
CA MET A 1 22.60 -2.19 6.59
C MET A 1 21.68 -3.02 7.48
N LEU A 2 21.02 -2.37 8.42
CA LEU A 2 20.06 -2.99 9.34
C LEU A 2 18.71 -2.25 9.24
N THR A 3 17.58 -2.99 9.28
CA THR A 3 16.23 -2.40 9.36
C THR A 3 15.58 -2.83 10.66
N ILE A 4 15.09 -1.88 11.46
CA ILE A 4 14.47 -2.15 12.76
C ILE A 4 13.04 -1.64 12.78
N HIS A 5 12.13 -2.51 13.23
CA HIS A 5 10.73 -2.17 13.44
C HIS A 5 10.50 -1.69 14.88
N GLY A 6 9.81 -0.55 15.03
CA GLY A 6 9.51 0.06 16.34
C GLY A 6 8.46 -0.64 17.20
N ARG A 7 8.15 -1.92 16.94
CA ARG A 7 7.30 -2.75 17.80
C ARG A 7 8.00 -4.05 18.16
N THR A 8 7.73 -4.54 19.35
CA THR A 8 8.13 -5.88 19.76
C THR A 8 7.24 -6.95 19.12
N TYR A 9 7.70 -8.20 19.10
CA TYR A 9 6.93 -9.34 18.62
C TYR A 9 5.57 -9.46 19.33
N ASN A 10 5.54 -9.28 20.66
CA ASN A 10 4.31 -9.38 21.46
C ASN A 10 3.28 -8.28 21.19
N GLN A 11 3.72 -7.12 20.74
CA GLN A 11 2.81 -6.03 20.34
C GLN A 11 2.09 -6.33 19.02
N ALA A 12 2.68 -7.14 18.15
CA ALA A 12 2.18 -7.38 16.80
C ALA A 12 1.83 -6.06 16.08
N PHE A 13 0.53 -5.79 15.84
CA PHE A 13 0.06 -4.54 15.21
C PHE A 13 -0.68 -3.61 16.19
N LYS A 14 -0.66 -3.92 17.49
CA LYS A 14 -1.34 -3.10 18.50
C LYS A 14 -0.49 -1.89 18.90
N GLY A 15 -1.15 -0.80 19.27
CA GLY A 15 -0.49 0.44 19.69
C GLY A 15 0.28 1.12 18.55
N GLN A 16 1.18 2.01 18.94
CA GLN A 16 2.06 2.75 18.02
C GLN A 16 3.46 2.15 18.01
N ALA A 17 4.19 2.33 16.91
CA ALA A 17 5.59 1.99 16.82
C ALA A 17 6.43 3.03 17.59
N TYR A 18 7.35 2.56 18.44
CA TYR A 18 8.28 3.41 19.19
C TYR A 18 9.57 3.59 18.41
N TRP A 19 9.90 4.82 18.11
CA TRP A 19 11.07 5.17 17.29
C TRP A 19 12.29 5.56 18.14
N GLU A 20 12.09 6.00 19.36
CA GLU A 20 13.15 6.41 20.28
C GLU A 20 14.26 5.36 20.47
N PRO A 21 13.93 4.06 20.72
CA PRO A 21 14.96 3.03 20.83
C PRO A 21 15.78 2.84 19.54
N ILE A 22 15.18 3.10 18.36
CA ILE A 22 15.87 3.01 17.08
C ILE A 22 16.88 4.14 16.93
N TYR A 23 16.50 5.38 17.32
CA TYR A 23 17.40 6.52 17.31
C TYR A 23 18.56 6.34 18.28
N GLU A 24 18.33 5.80 19.48
CA GLU A 24 19.39 5.50 20.44
C GLU A 24 20.35 4.44 19.89
N LEU A 25 19.84 3.37 19.31
CA LEU A 25 20.66 2.32 18.71
C LEU A 25 21.57 2.86 17.62
N LYS A 26 21.09 3.81 16.79
CA LYS A 26 21.90 4.42 15.72
C LYS A 26 23.17 5.07 16.25
N LYS A 27 23.16 5.64 17.45
CA LYS A 27 24.36 6.26 18.06
C LYS A 27 25.51 5.28 18.30
N HIS A 28 25.20 3.98 18.37
CA HIS A 28 26.17 2.92 18.64
C HIS A 28 26.51 2.10 17.38
N LEU A 29 25.93 2.44 16.21
CA LEU A 29 26.13 1.67 14.97
C LEU A 29 26.84 2.51 13.90
N SER A 30 27.89 1.96 13.33
CA SER A 30 28.60 2.52 12.17
C SER A 30 27.95 2.16 10.82
N ILE A 31 27.09 1.13 10.81
CA ILE A 31 26.39 0.68 9.60
C ILE A 31 25.10 1.47 9.36
N PRO A 32 24.61 1.54 8.10
CA PRO A 32 23.33 2.18 7.81
C PRO A 32 22.17 1.50 8.56
N LEU A 33 21.32 2.32 9.21
CA LEU A 33 20.15 1.91 9.97
C LEU A 33 18.87 2.52 9.39
N ILE A 34 17.92 1.67 9.06
CA ILE A 34 16.60 2.03 8.50
C ILE A 34 15.53 1.82 9.57
N GLY A 35 14.77 2.88 9.88
CA GLY A 35 13.62 2.79 10.78
C GLY A 35 12.37 2.30 10.08
N ASN A 36 11.57 1.46 10.74
CA ASN A 36 10.30 0.96 10.25
C ASN A 36 9.24 0.99 11.35
N GLY A 37 7.99 1.20 10.96
CA GLY A 37 6.82 1.17 11.84
C GLY A 37 5.94 2.40 11.66
N ASP A 38 4.69 2.19 11.25
CA ASP A 38 3.63 3.19 11.09
C ASP A 38 3.94 4.36 10.14
N VAL A 39 4.94 4.21 9.27
CA VAL A 39 5.22 5.20 8.22
C VAL A 39 4.13 5.13 7.15
N ARG A 40 3.42 6.25 6.95
CA ARG A 40 2.26 6.34 6.07
C ARG A 40 2.62 6.76 4.64
N ASP A 41 3.60 7.62 4.50
CA ASP A 41 4.05 8.15 3.22
C ASP A 41 5.47 8.72 3.33
N TYR A 42 6.02 9.18 2.22
CA TYR A 42 7.35 9.76 2.14
C TYR A 42 7.57 10.92 3.12
N ASN A 43 6.60 11.84 3.23
CA ASN A 43 6.73 13.01 4.10
C ASN A 43 6.61 12.65 5.59
N ASP A 44 5.76 11.66 5.93
CA ASP A 44 5.71 11.11 7.29
C ASP A 44 7.03 10.40 7.64
N GLY A 45 7.61 9.69 6.67
CA GLY A 45 8.93 9.09 6.82
C GLY A 45 10.04 10.11 7.06
N LEU A 46 10.04 11.22 6.31
CA LEU A 46 11.01 12.31 6.54
C LEU A 46 10.90 12.92 7.94
N LYS A 47 9.68 13.08 8.47
CA LYS A 47 9.48 13.59 9.84
C LYS A 47 10.04 12.65 10.91
N ARG A 48 10.08 11.34 10.62
CA ARG A 48 10.59 10.30 11.51
C ARG A 48 12.06 9.96 11.26
N LEU A 49 12.70 10.56 10.26
CA LEU A 49 14.05 10.18 9.86
C LEU A 49 15.07 10.41 11.00
N GLY A 50 14.99 11.57 11.70
CA GLY A 50 15.91 11.89 12.79
C GLY A 50 17.38 11.70 12.39
N ASN A 51 18.12 10.90 13.18
CA ASN A 51 19.52 10.55 12.93
C ASN A 51 19.71 9.25 12.13
N LEU A 52 18.64 8.67 11.59
CA LEU A 52 18.68 7.42 10.81
C LEU A 52 19.10 7.68 9.35
N ASP A 53 19.59 6.64 8.69
CA ASP A 53 19.99 6.70 7.28
C ASP A 53 18.81 6.56 6.31
N GLY A 54 17.64 6.13 6.81
CA GLY A 54 16.44 5.98 6.01
C GLY A 54 15.24 5.47 6.79
N PHE A 55 14.13 5.34 6.11
CA PHE A 55 12.88 4.78 6.64
C PHE A 55 12.24 3.80 5.65
N MET A 56 11.47 2.88 6.17
CA MET A 56 10.76 1.88 5.38
C MET A 56 9.24 2.09 5.48
N ILE A 57 8.57 2.20 4.33
CA ILE A 57 7.12 2.24 4.23
C ILE A 57 6.65 0.80 3.99
N GLY A 58 5.81 0.28 4.90
CA GLY A 58 5.28 -1.08 4.82
C GLY A 58 3.83 -1.09 4.31
N ARG A 59 2.88 -1.34 5.20
CA ARG A 59 1.45 -1.53 4.89
C ARG A 59 0.83 -0.40 4.08
N ALA A 60 1.27 0.84 4.27
CA ALA A 60 0.75 2.00 3.54
C ALA A 60 1.02 1.95 2.02
N ALA A 61 1.99 1.13 1.57
CA ALA A 61 2.29 0.94 0.15
C ALA A 61 1.32 -0.03 -0.55
N ILE A 62 0.57 -0.83 0.21
CA ILE A 62 -0.36 -1.81 -0.36
C ILE A 62 -1.51 -1.07 -1.06
N GLY A 63 -1.60 -1.22 -2.38
CA GLY A 63 -2.59 -0.52 -3.22
C GLY A 63 -2.37 1.00 -3.34
N ASN A 64 -1.23 1.50 -2.86
CA ASN A 64 -0.88 2.91 -2.88
C ASN A 64 0.63 3.12 -3.13
N PRO A 65 1.17 2.81 -4.31
CA PRO A 65 2.58 3.02 -4.60
C PRO A 65 2.99 4.51 -4.59
N TRP A 66 2.03 5.43 -4.67
CA TRP A 66 2.28 6.87 -4.60
C TRP A 66 2.73 7.34 -3.21
N CYS A 67 2.62 6.50 -2.17
CA CYS A 67 3.14 6.82 -0.84
C CYS A 67 4.65 7.07 -0.78
N PHE A 68 5.40 6.61 -1.80
CA PHE A 68 6.83 6.87 -1.94
C PHE A 68 7.17 8.23 -2.58
N GLN A 69 6.19 8.96 -3.05
CA GLN A 69 6.41 10.25 -3.72
C GLN A 69 6.38 11.42 -2.72
N ASP A 70 7.21 12.43 -2.99
CA ASP A 70 7.17 13.69 -2.26
C ASP A 70 5.83 14.40 -2.50
N ARG A 71 5.05 14.62 -1.45
CA ARG A 71 3.73 15.27 -1.52
C ARG A 71 3.75 16.67 -2.12
N ARG A 72 4.88 17.35 -2.09
CA ARG A 72 5.02 18.67 -2.73
C ARG A 72 4.99 18.59 -4.26
N LYS A 73 5.30 17.40 -4.79
CA LYS A 73 5.35 17.12 -6.24
C LYS A 73 4.25 16.14 -6.70
N TYR A 74 3.45 15.67 -5.75
CA TYR A 74 2.50 14.60 -5.98
C TYR A 74 1.06 15.11 -5.94
N THR A 75 0.30 14.80 -6.99
CA THR A 75 -1.16 14.88 -7.02
C THR A 75 -1.75 13.51 -6.68
N SER A 76 -2.77 13.47 -5.82
CA SER A 76 -3.46 12.22 -5.50
C SER A 76 -3.92 11.50 -6.76
N PRO A 77 -3.73 10.17 -6.88
CA PRO A 77 -4.15 9.43 -8.05
C PRO A 77 -5.67 9.47 -8.20
N THR A 78 -6.14 9.57 -9.42
CA THR A 78 -7.55 9.38 -9.73
C THR A 78 -7.96 7.93 -9.49
N HIS A 79 -9.26 7.66 -9.35
CA HIS A 79 -9.78 6.30 -9.24
C HIS A 79 -9.38 5.47 -10.48
N PHE A 80 -9.42 6.07 -11.66
CA PHE A 80 -8.96 5.46 -12.89
C PHE A 80 -7.50 4.97 -12.80
N GLN A 81 -6.57 5.83 -12.37
CA GLN A 81 -5.16 5.48 -12.20
C GLN A 81 -4.95 4.40 -11.15
N ARG A 82 -5.74 4.40 -10.06
CA ARG A 82 -5.66 3.35 -9.03
C ARG A 82 -6.06 1.99 -9.58
N ILE A 83 -7.12 1.91 -10.40
CA ILE A 83 -7.52 0.65 -11.03
C ILE A 83 -6.52 0.21 -12.10
N GLU A 84 -5.97 1.14 -12.88
CA GLU A 84 -4.90 0.82 -13.84
C GLU A 84 -3.70 0.17 -13.15
N VAL A 85 -3.24 0.72 -12.02
CA VAL A 85 -2.15 0.14 -11.23
C VAL A 85 -2.56 -1.20 -10.60
N ALA A 86 -3.80 -1.34 -10.15
CA ALA A 86 -4.31 -2.61 -9.63
C ALA A 86 -4.29 -3.72 -10.69
N LEU A 87 -4.69 -3.40 -11.93
CA LEU A 87 -4.62 -4.34 -13.06
C LEU A 87 -3.18 -4.70 -13.43
N LYS A 88 -2.25 -3.72 -13.47
CA LYS A 88 -0.81 -3.98 -13.68
C LYS A 88 -0.26 -4.91 -12.59
N HIS A 89 -0.61 -4.66 -11.32
CA HIS A 89 -0.22 -5.52 -10.21
C HIS A 89 -0.81 -6.93 -10.33
N PHE A 90 -2.09 -7.04 -10.71
CA PHE A 90 -2.74 -8.31 -10.92
C PHE A 90 -2.06 -9.13 -12.02
N TYR A 91 -1.78 -8.55 -13.18
CA TYR A 91 -1.12 -9.26 -14.28
C TYR A 91 0.32 -9.69 -13.93
N LEU A 92 1.07 -8.83 -13.24
CA LEU A 92 2.39 -9.21 -12.72
C LEU A 92 2.28 -10.36 -11.71
N PHE A 93 1.33 -10.29 -10.77
CA PHE A 93 1.09 -11.35 -9.80
C PHE A 93 0.67 -12.67 -10.48
N ARG A 94 -0.19 -12.57 -11.51
CA ARG A 94 -0.64 -13.68 -12.34
C ARG A 94 0.49 -14.38 -13.11
N SER A 95 1.51 -13.64 -13.55
CA SER A 95 2.64 -14.22 -14.29
C SER A 95 3.45 -15.24 -13.49
N PHE A 96 3.37 -15.22 -12.16
CA PHE A 96 4.05 -16.16 -11.26
C PHE A 96 3.14 -17.27 -10.71
N LYS A 97 1.86 -17.30 -11.08
CA LYS A 97 0.87 -18.20 -10.48
C LYS A 97 -0.11 -18.76 -11.51
N LYS A 98 -0.70 -19.92 -11.19
CA LYS A 98 -1.87 -20.43 -11.95
C LYS A 98 -3.04 -19.45 -11.79
N GLU A 99 -3.84 -19.31 -12.84
CA GLU A 99 -4.96 -18.36 -12.92
C GLU A 99 -5.87 -18.35 -11.69
N ILE A 100 -6.46 -19.51 -11.38
CA ILE A 100 -7.39 -19.64 -10.27
C ILE A 100 -6.78 -19.29 -8.90
N VAL A 101 -5.47 -19.54 -8.73
CA VAL A 101 -4.72 -19.19 -7.52
C VAL A 101 -4.50 -17.69 -7.48
N ALA A 102 -4.12 -17.09 -8.61
CA ALA A 102 -3.87 -15.66 -8.69
C ALA A 102 -5.12 -14.85 -8.34
N VAL A 103 -6.28 -15.18 -8.93
CA VAL A 103 -7.55 -14.50 -8.63
C VAL A 103 -7.90 -14.61 -7.14
N LYS A 104 -7.80 -15.82 -6.56
CA LYS A 104 -8.11 -16.02 -5.13
C LYS A 104 -7.17 -15.26 -4.19
N GLU A 105 -5.88 -15.34 -4.43
CA GLU A 105 -4.89 -14.70 -3.54
C GLU A 105 -4.83 -13.19 -3.71
N PHE A 106 -5.11 -12.66 -4.92
CA PHE A 106 -5.10 -11.22 -5.16
C PHE A 106 -6.20 -10.48 -4.38
N ARG A 107 -7.25 -11.19 -3.96
CA ARG A 107 -8.35 -10.63 -3.16
C ARG A 107 -7.88 -9.87 -1.92
N LYS A 108 -6.77 -10.27 -1.30
CA LYS A 108 -6.20 -9.59 -0.13
C LYS A 108 -5.78 -8.13 -0.39
N TYR A 109 -5.53 -7.76 -1.66
CA TYR A 109 -5.13 -6.40 -2.04
C TYR A 109 -6.30 -5.51 -2.42
N LEU A 110 -7.47 -6.09 -2.74
CA LEU A 110 -8.62 -5.37 -3.28
C LEU A 110 -9.12 -4.26 -2.35
N GLY A 111 -9.16 -4.54 -1.03
CA GLY A 111 -9.59 -3.57 -0.04
C GLY A 111 -8.82 -2.25 -0.12
N SER A 112 -7.51 -2.32 -0.39
CA SER A 112 -6.66 -1.13 -0.51
C SER A 112 -6.88 -0.38 -1.81
N TYR A 113 -7.08 -1.08 -2.93
CA TYR A 113 -7.26 -0.44 -4.24
C TYR A 113 -8.60 0.29 -4.39
N VAL A 114 -9.70 -0.30 -3.91
CA VAL A 114 -11.05 0.29 -4.03
C VAL A 114 -11.47 1.12 -2.80
N ASN A 115 -10.55 1.35 -1.85
CA ASN A 115 -10.85 2.17 -0.68
C ASN A 115 -11.15 3.61 -1.09
N GLY A 116 -12.24 4.19 -0.53
CA GLY A 116 -12.68 5.55 -0.84
C GLY A 116 -13.50 5.67 -2.14
N PHE A 117 -13.75 4.59 -2.87
CA PHE A 117 -14.62 4.61 -4.04
C PHE A 117 -16.09 4.64 -3.62
N ARG A 118 -16.94 5.25 -4.43
CA ARG A 118 -18.39 5.12 -4.30
C ARG A 118 -18.76 3.63 -4.34
N ASN A 119 -19.61 3.17 -3.43
CA ASN A 119 -20.00 1.76 -3.33
C ASN A 119 -18.82 0.77 -3.15
N ALA A 120 -17.72 1.19 -2.53
CA ALA A 120 -16.52 0.36 -2.34
C ALA A 120 -16.81 -1.02 -1.71
N LYS A 121 -17.83 -1.11 -0.82
CA LYS A 121 -18.25 -2.38 -0.20
C LYS A 121 -18.84 -3.34 -1.25
N GLU A 122 -19.69 -2.82 -2.11
CA GLU A 122 -20.34 -3.59 -3.18
C GLU A 122 -19.30 -4.08 -4.19
N TRP A 123 -18.41 -3.21 -4.64
CA TRP A 123 -17.31 -3.56 -5.53
C TRP A 123 -16.40 -4.63 -4.95
N ARG A 124 -16.03 -4.52 -3.68
CA ARG A 124 -15.26 -5.58 -3.00
C ARG A 124 -16.01 -6.90 -3.00
N ASN A 125 -17.31 -6.91 -2.71
CA ASN A 125 -18.12 -8.14 -2.72
C ASN A 125 -18.17 -8.77 -4.11
N ARG A 126 -18.39 -7.99 -5.17
CA ARG A 126 -18.37 -8.49 -6.54
C ARG A 126 -17.03 -9.10 -6.93
N LEU A 127 -15.92 -8.37 -6.65
CA LEU A 127 -14.57 -8.86 -6.92
C LEU A 127 -14.22 -10.13 -6.13
N MET A 128 -14.73 -10.27 -4.90
CA MET A 128 -14.56 -11.49 -4.10
C MET A 128 -15.30 -12.70 -4.67
N GLN A 129 -16.32 -12.50 -5.48
CA GLN A 129 -17.11 -13.58 -6.13
C GLN A 129 -16.50 -14.03 -7.46
N CYS A 130 -15.63 -13.25 -8.09
CA CYS A 130 -14.98 -13.63 -9.35
C CYS A 130 -14.17 -14.93 -9.17
N GLN A 131 -14.38 -15.91 -10.05
CA GLN A 131 -13.73 -17.22 -9.96
C GLN A 131 -12.58 -17.40 -10.96
N ASP A 132 -12.54 -16.60 -12.01
CA ASP A 132 -11.60 -16.64 -13.11
C ASP A 132 -11.06 -15.25 -13.44
N GLU A 133 -10.01 -15.19 -14.25
CA GLU A 133 -9.34 -13.94 -14.65
C GLU A 133 -10.28 -13.02 -15.45
N ASN A 134 -11.08 -13.57 -16.36
CA ASN A 134 -11.93 -12.77 -17.23
C ASN A 134 -12.99 -12.02 -16.42
N SER A 135 -13.72 -12.70 -15.54
CA SER A 135 -14.72 -12.08 -14.67
C SER A 135 -14.10 -11.05 -13.73
N PHE A 136 -12.89 -11.33 -13.21
CA PHE A 136 -12.16 -10.41 -12.34
C PHE A 136 -11.75 -9.14 -13.09
N VAL A 137 -11.08 -9.28 -14.24
CA VAL A 137 -10.61 -8.15 -15.06
C VAL A 137 -11.79 -7.33 -15.56
N GLN A 138 -12.88 -8.00 -15.99
CA GLN A 138 -14.10 -7.31 -16.43
C GLN A 138 -14.69 -6.45 -15.29
N CYS A 139 -14.81 -7.00 -14.10
CA CYS A 139 -15.30 -6.26 -12.94
C CYS A 139 -14.39 -5.05 -12.60
N MET A 140 -13.06 -5.20 -12.68
CA MET A 140 -12.12 -4.10 -12.48
C MET A 140 -12.28 -2.99 -13.54
N LYS A 141 -12.50 -3.36 -14.81
CA LYS A 141 -12.76 -2.40 -15.88
C LYS A 141 -14.10 -1.66 -15.71
N GLU A 142 -15.12 -2.33 -15.22
CA GLU A 142 -16.41 -1.68 -14.90
C GLU A 142 -16.23 -0.63 -13.81
N ILE A 143 -15.49 -0.94 -12.73
CA ILE A 143 -15.14 0.04 -11.69
C ILE A 143 -14.42 1.24 -12.30
N GLN A 144 -13.47 1.00 -13.19
CA GLN A 144 -12.67 2.04 -13.84
C GLN A 144 -13.52 3.02 -14.67
N GLN A 145 -14.58 2.51 -15.33
CA GLN A 145 -15.46 3.30 -16.19
C GLN A 145 -16.53 4.08 -15.41
N LEU A 146 -16.99 3.56 -14.28
CA LEU A 146 -18.09 4.15 -13.51
C LEU A 146 -17.64 5.25 -12.53
N GLU A 147 -16.34 5.39 -12.32
CA GLU A 147 -15.77 6.44 -11.49
C GLU A 147 -15.03 7.47 -12.36
N PRO A 148 -15.76 8.31 -13.13
CA PRO A 148 -15.11 9.42 -13.81
C PRO A 148 -14.66 10.43 -12.75
N THR A 149 -13.38 10.66 -12.69
CA THR A 149 -12.72 11.92 -12.31
C THR A 149 -13.53 12.89 -11.43
N LEU A 150 -14.01 12.48 -10.27
CA LEU A 150 -14.27 13.42 -9.21
C LEU A 150 -12.95 13.60 -8.46
N ALA A 151 -12.15 14.56 -8.96
CA ALA A 151 -11.15 15.20 -8.14
C ALA A 151 -11.86 15.62 -6.85
N LEU A 152 -11.45 15.05 -5.73
CA LEU A 152 -11.87 15.54 -4.43
C LEU A 152 -11.37 16.97 -4.31
N ALA A 153 -12.30 17.91 -4.54
CA ALA A 153 -12.16 19.26 -4.07
C ALA A 153 -12.29 19.21 -2.56
N GLY A 154 -11.26 19.60 -1.84
CA GLY A 154 -11.23 19.70 -0.40
C GLY A 154 -9.82 19.59 0.13
#